data_4acc170b585a3c8ef7cdba1ed62ec96e
#
_entry.id   4acc170b585a3c8ef7cdba1ed62ec96e
#
_cell.length_a   1.000
_cell.length_b   1.000
_cell.length_c   1.000
_cell.angle_alpha   90.00
_cell.angle_beta   90.00
_cell.angle_gamma   90.00
#
_symmetry.space_group_name_H-M   'P 1'
#
loop_
_entity.id
_entity.type
_entity.pdbx_description
1 polymer ?
#
loop_
_entity_poly.entity_id
_entity_poly.type
_entity_poly.pdbx_seq_one_letter_code
_entity_poly.pdbx_strand_id
1 'polypeptide(L)'
;MNILVEEEHPRLDKFLIKYFNGPPMSLIQRLIRKKQILLNDQKCKPSQSIKNKDIINIFYNFKSNEDVENFNMVNITDKEKDKFIKLIIHENDKFIVINKPSSIAVQGGTKVKTSLKDIYEFVLNIKLYIVHRIDKDTSGLIILTKDRFVASDISKLFIDKKIYKYYLALTDKKFLKNNDVLIHTNNEKQIMKLRYRFINTSDVGYIYLVSLLTGRKHQIRLQFSLSKNPIVNDIKFNKKESNG
;
A
#
# COMPACT_ATOMS: atom_id res chain seq x y z
N MET A 1 -11.81 -30.31 -1.16
CA MET A 1 -10.48 -30.96 -1.10
C MET A 1 -9.96 -30.79 0.32
N ASN A 2 -9.35 -31.88 0.88
CA ASN A 2 -8.75 -31.82 2.21
C ASN A 2 -7.25 -32.11 2.10
N ILE A 3 -6.43 -31.36 2.83
CA ILE A 3 -4.98 -31.56 2.93
C ILE A 3 -4.66 -31.93 4.36
N LEU A 4 -4.05 -33.11 4.55
CA LEU A 4 -3.46 -33.49 5.83
C LEU A 4 -2.06 -32.84 5.93
N VAL A 5 -1.81 -32.14 7.01
CA VAL A 5 -0.52 -31.50 7.27
C VAL A 5 0.43 -32.53 7.87
N GLU A 6 1.54 -32.79 7.19
CA GLU A 6 2.53 -33.78 7.61
C GLU A 6 3.64 -33.19 8.49
N GLU A 7 3.92 -31.90 8.33
CA GLU A 7 4.94 -31.16 9.08
C GLU A 7 4.42 -29.83 9.61
N GLU A 8 4.96 -29.36 10.71
CA GLU A 8 4.60 -28.04 11.26
C GLU A 8 5.04 -26.91 10.33
N HIS A 9 4.16 -25.91 10.18
CA HIS A 9 4.47 -24.72 9.39
C HIS A 9 4.08 -23.45 10.16
N PRO A 10 4.94 -22.42 10.19
CA PRO A 10 4.68 -21.22 10.99
C PRO A 10 3.53 -20.35 10.46
N ARG A 11 3.09 -20.57 9.20
CA ARG A 11 2.03 -19.78 8.58
C ARG A 11 1.25 -20.58 7.54
N LEU A 12 -0.06 -20.65 7.73
CA LEU A 12 -1.01 -21.30 6.83
C LEU A 12 -0.98 -20.71 5.41
N ASP A 13 -0.98 -19.37 5.27
CA ASP A 13 -0.99 -18.72 3.95
C ASP A 13 0.27 -19.04 3.14
N LYS A 14 1.44 -19.09 3.76
CA LYS A 14 2.70 -19.46 3.09
C LYS A 14 2.75 -20.94 2.72
N PHE A 15 2.25 -21.81 3.58
CA PHE A 15 2.12 -23.23 3.28
C PHE A 15 1.27 -23.47 2.04
N LEU A 16 0.09 -22.85 1.98
CA LEU A 16 -0.84 -22.99 0.85
C LEU A 16 -0.27 -22.44 -0.47
N ILE A 17 0.47 -21.33 -0.42
CA ILE A 17 1.15 -20.80 -1.60
C ILE A 17 2.16 -21.80 -2.15
N LYS A 18 2.95 -22.43 -1.27
CA LYS A 18 3.92 -23.44 -1.67
C LYS A 18 3.22 -24.71 -2.22
N TYR A 19 2.17 -25.16 -1.54
CA TYR A 19 1.43 -26.37 -1.89
C TYR A 19 0.76 -26.27 -3.27
N PHE A 20 0.21 -25.12 -3.63
CA PHE A 20 -0.46 -24.88 -4.90
C PHE A 20 0.41 -24.22 -5.99
N ASN A 21 1.73 -24.28 -5.88
CA ASN A 21 2.67 -23.73 -6.88
C ASN A 21 2.50 -22.23 -7.17
N GLY A 22 2.30 -21.43 -6.12
CA GLY A 22 2.47 -19.98 -6.24
C GLY A 22 1.21 -19.14 -6.47
N PRO A 23 0.00 -19.55 -6.03
CA PRO A 23 -1.15 -18.65 -6.13
C PRO A 23 -0.88 -17.33 -5.38
N PRO A 24 -1.46 -16.20 -5.84
CA PRO A 24 -1.25 -14.92 -5.19
C PRO A 24 -1.63 -14.96 -3.69
N MET A 25 -0.78 -14.38 -2.83
CA MET A 25 -1.04 -14.27 -1.38
C MET A 25 -2.42 -13.65 -1.09
N SER A 26 -2.82 -12.68 -1.89
CA SER A 26 -4.11 -12.00 -1.76
C SER A 26 -5.30 -12.92 -2.02
N LEU A 27 -5.16 -13.88 -2.95
CA LEU A 27 -6.18 -14.90 -3.21
C LEU A 27 -6.32 -15.82 -2.00
N ILE A 28 -5.22 -16.41 -1.52
CA ILE A 28 -5.23 -17.29 -0.35
C ILE A 28 -5.86 -16.59 0.86
N GLN A 29 -5.42 -15.36 1.17
CA GLN A 29 -5.95 -14.60 2.29
C GLN A 29 -7.43 -14.23 2.12
N ARG A 30 -7.91 -14.02 0.89
CA ARG A 30 -9.32 -13.81 0.58
C ARG A 30 -10.15 -15.07 0.82
N LEU A 31 -9.65 -16.23 0.36
CA LEU A 31 -10.33 -17.52 0.54
C LEU A 31 -10.47 -17.88 2.01
N ILE A 32 -9.42 -17.68 2.81
CA ILE A 32 -9.46 -17.87 4.27
C ILE A 32 -10.51 -16.95 4.91
N ARG A 33 -10.52 -15.67 4.58
CA ARG A 33 -11.50 -14.71 5.11
C ARG A 33 -12.95 -15.04 4.70
N LYS A 34 -13.16 -15.56 3.49
CA LYS A 34 -14.45 -16.01 2.99
C LYS A 34 -14.87 -17.39 3.51
N LYS A 35 -14.10 -18.00 4.40
CA LYS A 35 -14.31 -19.35 4.92
C LYS A 35 -14.31 -20.46 3.84
N GLN A 36 -13.71 -20.17 2.70
CA GLN A 36 -13.48 -21.17 1.63
C GLN A 36 -12.21 -22.01 1.90
N ILE A 37 -11.46 -21.66 2.94
CA ILE A 37 -10.39 -22.43 3.53
C ILE A 37 -10.60 -22.41 5.04
N LEU A 38 -10.69 -23.60 5.63
CA LEU A 38 -10.83 -23.83 7.07
C LEU A 38 -9.65 -24.68 7.56
N LEU A 39 -9.34 -24.62 8.84
CA LEU A 39 -8.37 -25.47 9.52
C LEU A 39 -9.12 -26.29 10.58
N ASN A 40 -9.10 -27.61 10.48
CA ASN A 40 -9.85 -28.52 11.36
C ASN A 40 -11.34 -28.12 11.45
N ASP A 41 -11.96 -27.85 10.28
CA ASP A 41 -13.34 -27.39 10.13
C ASP A 41 -13.67 -26.04 10.81
N GLN A 42 -12.66 -25.33 11.31
CA GLN A 42 -12.84 -24.07 12.02
C GLN A 42 -12.25 -22.89 11.23
N LYS A 43 -12.76 -21.69 11.52
CA LYS A 43 -12.21 -20.43 11.01
C LYS A 43 -10.76 -20.27 11.44
N CYS A 44 -9.89 -19.93 10.50
CA CYS A 44 -8.47 -19.72 10.74
C CYS A 44 -8.02 -18.32 10.29
N LYS A 45 -6.83 -17.94 10.76
CA LYS A 45 -6.15 -16.71 10.31
C LYS A 45 -5.07 -17.05 9.28
N PRO A 46 -4.83 -16.18 8.26
CA PRO A 46 -3.75 -16.41 7.29
C PRO A 46 -2.37 -16.64 7.92
N SER A 47 -2.08 -15.94 9.02
CA SER A 47 -0.82 -16.04 9.76
C SER A 47 -0.79 -17.13 10.81
N GLN A 48 -1.83 -17.95 10.92
CA GLN A 48 -1.91 -19.03 11.91
C GLN A 48 -0.88 -20.11 11.60
N SER A 49 -0.19 -20.60 12.63
CA SER A 49 0.64 -21.80 12.52
C SER A 49 -0.22 -23.03 12.34
N ILE A 50 0.29 -24.00 11.59
CA ILE A 50 -0.32 -25.31 11.39
C ILE A 50 0.61 -26.38 11.93
N LYS A 51 0.02 -27.43 12.49
CA LYS A 51 0.73 -28.52 13.15
C LYS A 51 0.60 -29.82 12.37
N ASN A 52 1.46 -30.78 12.66
CA ASN A 52 1.31 -32.14 12.15
C ASN A 52 -0.07 -32.70 12.53
N LYS A 53 -0.72 -33.38 11.58
CA LYS A 53 -2.09 -33.93 11.65
C LYS A 53 -3.22 -32.89 11.58
N ASP A 54 -2.95 -31.60 11.43
CA ASP A 54 -4.00 -30.65 11.10
C ASP A 54 -4.60 -30.96 9.72
N ILE A 55 -5.91 -30.72 9.58
CA ILE A 55 -6.63 -30.91 8.32
C ILE A 55 -7.01 -29.54 7.77
N ILE A 56 -6.56 -29.22 6.55
CA ILE A 56 -6.96 -28.00 5.85
C ILE A 56 -8.07 -28.36 4.88
N ASN A 57 -9.28 -27.86 5.15
CA ASN A 57 -10.45 -28.06 4.30
C ASN A 57 -10.56 -26.93 3.29
N ILE A 58 -10.60 -27.24 2.00
CA ILE A 58 -10.60 -26.27 0.90
C ILE A 58 -11.82 -26.47 0.03
N PHE A 59 -12.66 -25.45 -0.01
CA PHE A 59 -13.90 -25.36 -0.80
C PHE A 59 -13.72 -24.52 -2.07
N TYR A 60 -12.49 -24.43 -2.57
CA TYR A 60 -12.11 -23.68 -3.77
C TYR A 60 -11.33 -24.59 -4.72
N ASN A 61 -11.61 -24.45 -6.02
CA ASN A 61 -10.91 -25.25 -7.02
C ASN A 61 -9.73 -24.44 -7.61
N PHE A 62 -8.50 -24.84 -7.26
CA PHE A 62 -7.27 -24.23 -7.76
C PHE A 62 -6.85 -24.76 -9.15
N LYS A 63 -7.62 -25.69 -9.78
CA LYS A 63 -7.22 -26.34 -11.03
C LYS A 63 -7.41 -25.51 -12.29
N SER A 64 -8.14 -24.38 -12.23
CA SER A 64 -8.22 -23.46 -13.36
C SER A 64 -7.06 -22.47 -13.29
N ASN A 65 -6.05 -22.66 -14.16
CA ASN A 65 -4.99 -21.66 -14.37
C ASN A 65 -5.58 -20.28 -14.74
N GLU A 66 -6.79 -20.22 -15.27
CA GLU A 66 -7.53 -19.00 -15.58
C GLU A 66 -7.73 -18.08 -14.36
N ASP A 67 -7.91 -18.63 -13.15
CA ASP A 67 -8.07 -17.81 -11.94
C ASP A 67 -6.75 -17.17 -11.45
N VAL A 68 -5.62 -17.80 -11.76
CA VAL A 68 -4.29 -17.26 -11.46
C VAL A 68 -3.89 -16.22 -12.50
N GLU A 69 -4.18 -16.46 -13.75
CA GLU A 69 -3.92 -15.55 -14.87
C GLU A 69 -4.86 -14.33 -14.85
N ASN A 70 -6.17 -14.52 -14.62
CA ASN A 70 -7.15 -13.43 -14.53
C ASN A 70 -6.96 -12.52 -13.31
N PHE A 71 -6.26 -12.96 -12.26
CA PHE A 71 -5.98 -12.13 -11.10
C PHE A 71 -4.87 -11.10 -11.34
N ASN A 72 -4.04 -11.33 -12.36
CA ASN A 72 -2.89 -10.48 -12.72
C ASN A 72 -3.01 -9.89 -14.13
N MET A 73 -4.14 -10.06 -14.84
CA MET A 73 -4.29 -9.39 -16.13
C MET A 73 -4.38 -7.88 -15.93
N VAL A 74 -3.23 -7.26 -16.04
CA VAL A 74 -3.11 -5.82 -16.26
C VAL A 74 -3.42 -5.57 -17.73
N ASN A 75 -4.70 -5.30 -18.03
CA ASN A 75 -5.08 -4.90 -19.39
C ASN A 75 -4.71 -3.44 -19.59
N ILE A 76 -3.55 -3.19 -20.18
CA ILE A 76 -3.06 -1.86 -20.54
C ILE A 76 -2.76 -1.86 -22.03
N THR A 77 -3.29 -0.88 -22.73
CA THR A 77 -2.96 -0.61 -24.15
C THR A 77 -1.52 -0.13 -24.28
N ASP A 78 -0.93 -0.26 -25.47
CA ASP A 78 0.44 0.23 -25.72
C ASP A 78 0.56 1.75 -25.46
N LYS A 79 -0.48 2.52 -25.76
CA LYS A 79 -0.55 3.95 -25.46
C LYS A 79 -0.52 4.24 -23.95
N GLU A 80 -1.09 3.37 -23.13
CA GLU A 80 -1.04 3.47 -21.68
C GLU A 80 0.32 3.02 -21.12
N LYS A 81 0.95 2.00 -21.73
CA LYS A 81 2.34 1.62 -21.40
C LYS A 81 3.28 2.80 -21.56
N ASP A 82 3.21 3.50 -22.70
CA ASP A 82 4.03 4.68 -22.95
C ASP A 82 3.82 5.79 -21.91
N LYS A 83 2.56 5.99 -21.47
CA LYS A 83 2.28 6.94 -20.40
C LYS A 83 2.95 6.55 -19.08
N PHE A 84 2.92 5.25 -18.71
CA PHE A 84 3.56 4.78 -17.49
C PHE A 84 5.08 4.85 -17.58
N ILE A 85 5.69 4.53 -18.74
CA ILE A 85 7.13 4.68 -18.95
C ILE A 85 7.58 6.14 -18.75
N LYS A 86 6.84 7.12 -19.26
CA LYS A 86 7.12 8.55 -19.09
C LYS A 86 7.05 9.04 -17.63
N LEU A 87 6.40 8.28 -16.73
CA LEU A 87 6.35 8.59 -15.30
C LEU A 87 7.58 8.08 -14.54
N ILE A 88 8.46 7.30 -15.16
CA ILE A 88 9.74 6.91 -14.58
C ILE A 88 10.67 8.12 -14.61
N ILE A 89 11.08 8.58 -13.42
CA ILE A 89 11.98 9.74 -13.26
C ILE A 89 13.44 9.31 -13.24
N HIS A 90 13.69 8.13 -12.67
CA HIS A 90 15.04 7.57 -12.58
C HIS A 90 14.96 6.05 -12.62
N GLU A 91 15.92 5.43 -13.26
CA GLU A 91 16.08 3.98 -13.34
C GLU A 91 17.56 3.61 -13.33
N ASN A 92 17.88 2.55 -12.61
CA ASN A 92 19.18 1.87 -12.64
C ASN A 92 18.99 0.35 -12.44
N ASP A 93 20.09 -0.40 -12.31
CA ASP A 93 20.04 -1.86 -12.16
C ASP A 93 19.35 -2.31 -10.86
N LYS A 94 19.27 -1.46 -9.84
CA LYS A 94 18.77 -1.80 -8.50
C LYS A 94 17.32 -1.38 -8.27
N PHE A 95 16.90 -0.22 -8.79
CA PHE A 95 15.57 0.33 -8.53
C PHE A 95 15.10 1.30 -9.62
N ILE A 96 13.82 1.58 -9.60
CA ILE A 96 13.17 2.65 -10.37
C ILE A 96 12.52 3.65 -9.42
N VAL A 97 12.49 4.92 -9.80
CA VAL A 97 11.74 5.99 -9.14
C VAL A 97 10.65 6.46 -10.08
N ILE A 98 9.43 6.46 -9.58
CA ILE A 98 8.22 6.74 -10.36
C ILE A 98 7.53 7.97 -9.79
N ASN A 99 7.06 8.87 -10.63
CA ASN A 99 6.08 9.90 -10.25
C ASN A 99 4.68 9.29 -10.30
N LYS A 100 4.23 8.71 -9.20
CA LYS A 100 2.93 8.06 -9.11
C LYS A 100 1.80 9.08 -9.32
N PRO A 101 0.89 8.89 -10.27
CA PRO A 101 -0.30 9.72 -10.37
C PRO A 101 -1.26 9.45 -9.21
N SER A 102 -2.19 10.37 -8.95
CA SER A 102 -3.31 10.15 -8.04
C SER A 102 -4.19 8.98 -8.50
N SER A 103 -5.03 8.45 -7.61
CA SER A 103 -6.03 7.41 -7.87
C SER A 103 -5.51 6.00 -8.15
N ILE A 104 -4.19 5.76 -8.08
CA ILE A 104 -3.58 4.44 -8.22
C ILE A 104 -2.97 4.01 -6.88
N ALA A 105 -3.34 2.82 -6.39
CA ALA A 105 -2.74 2.25 -5.18
C ALA A 105 -1.35 1.68 -5.49
N VAL A 106 -0.39 1.84 -4.56
CA VAL A 106 0.98 1.33 -4.75
C VAL A 106 1.02 -0.19 -4.80
N GLN A 107 0.22 -0.86 -3.98
CA GLN A 107 0.14 -2.32 -3.92
C GLN A 107 -1.31 -2.80 -3.91
N GLY A 108 -1.51 -4.04 -4.33
CA GLY A 108 -2.80 -4.72 -4.32
C GLY A 108 -3.40 -4.84 -2.91
N GLY A 109 -4.71 -5.01 -2.84
CA GLY A 109 -5.49 -5.19 -1.61
C GLY A 109 -6.92 -5.56 -1.93
N THR A 110 -7.75 -5.76 -0.89
CA THR A 110 -9.10 -6.34 -1.01
C THR A 110 -10.03 -5.61 -2.01
N LYS A 111 -9.79 -4.34 -2.29
CA LYS A 111 -10.59 -3.50 -3.22
C LYS A 111 -9.76 -2.91 -4.37
N VAL A 112 -8.55 -3.39 -4.57
CA VAL A 112 -7.64 -2.91 -5.61
C VAL A 112 -7.53 -4.01 -6.66
N LYS A 113 -8.04 -3.76 -7.86
CA LYS A 113 -7.95 -4.71 -8.99
C LYS A 113 -6.53 -4.75 -9.53
N THR A 114 -5.93 -3.58 -9.76
CA THR A 114 -4.59 -3.43 -10.32
C THR A 114 -3.85 -2.35 -9.53
N SER A 115 -2.64 -2.63 -9.10
CA SER A 115 -1.79 -1.68 -8.37
C SER A 115 -0.68 -1.13 -9.25
N LEU A 116 -0.03 -0.05 -8.79
CA LEU A 116 1.13 0.54 -9.47
C LEU A 116 2.24 -0.51 -9.69
N LYS A 117 2.50 -1.34 -8.68
CA LYS A 117 3.46 -2.44 -8.79
C LYS A 117 3.10 -3.39 -9.92
N ASP A 118 1.84 -3.85 -9.98
CA ASP A 118 1.39 -4.79 -11.00
C ASP A 118 1.53 -4.19 -12.41
N ILE A 119 1.21 -2.90 -12.56
CA ILE A 119 1.38 -2.15 -13.81
C ILE A 119 2.85 -2.16 -14.25
N TYR A 120 3.77 -1.80 -13.37
CA TYR A 120 5.18 -1.70 -13.74
C TYR A 120 5.86 -3.07 -13.90
N GLU A 121 5.44 -4.11 -13.19
CA GLU A 121 5.88 -5.48 -13.46
C GLU A 121 5.47 -5.92 -14.88
N PHE A 122 4.25 -5.56 -15.31
CA PHE A 122 3.77 -5.85 -16.66
C PHE A 122 4.49 -5.00 -17.72
N VAL A 123 4.61 -3.68 -17.50
CA VAL A 123 5.23 -2.74 -18.46
C VAL A 123 6.69 -3.06 -18.72
N LEU A 124 7.44 -3.37 -17.66
CA LEU A 124 8.88 -3.62 -17.73
C LEU A 124 9.25 -5.11 -17.88
N ASN A 125 8.25 -5.99 -17.79
CA ASN A 125 8.43 -7.44 -17.79
C ASN A 125 9.47 -7.95 -16.78
N ILE A 126 9.49 -7.35 -15.58
CA ILE A 126 10.39 -7.71 -14.49
C ILE A 126 9.64 -7.77 -13.16
N LYS A 127 10.14 -8.56 -12.22
CA LYS A 127 9.62 -8.58 -10.84
C LYS A 127 10.10 -7.35 -10.08
N LEU A 128 9.17 -6.70 -9.34
CA LEU A 128 9.44 -5.51 -8.55
C LEU A 128 9.05 -5.70 -7.09
N TYR A 129 9.73 -5.00 -6.20
CA TYR A 129 9.51 -5.07 -4.75
C TYR A 129 9.22 -3.68 -4.20
N ILE A 130 8.20 -3.62 -3.32
CA ILE A 130 7.75 -2.39 -2.67
C ILE A 130 8.56 -2.17 -1.40
N VAL A 131 9.13 -1.00 -1.23
CA VAL A 131 9.91 -0.59 -0.05
C VAL A 131 9.20 0.46 0.80
N HIS A 132 8.27 1.21 0.20
CA HIS A 132 7.40 2.17 0.89
C HIS A 132 6.10 2.36 0.11
N ARG A 133 5.18 3.13 0.70
CA ARG A 133 3.90 3.44 0.05
C ARG A 133 3.44 4.85 0.40
N ILE A 134 2.66 5.44 -0.52
CA ILE A 134 1.82 6.61 -0.31
C ILE A 134 0.36 6.23 -0.55
N ASP A 135 -0.57 7.06 -0.14
CA ASP A 135 -2.01 6.78 -0.28
C ASP A 135 -2.42 6.70 -1.76
N LYS A 136 -3.53 6.03 -2.05
CA LYS A 136 -4.07 5.88 -3.39
C LYS A 136 -4.23 7.24 -4.08
N ASP A 137 -4.83 8.21 -3.38
CA ASP A 137 -5.17 9.52 -3.91
C ASP A 137 -4.03 10.55 -3.79
N THR A 138 -2.91 10.18 -3.18
CA THR A 138 -1.69 10.97 -3.12
C THR A 138 -0.84 10.71 -4.35
N SER A 139 -0.41 11.76 -5.03
CA SER A 139 0.60 11.71 -6.11
C SER A 139 2.02 11.90 -5.54
N GLY A 140 3.04 11.55 -6.34
CA GLY A 140 4.44 11.79 -5.99
C GLY A 140 5.34 10.56 -6.06
N LEU A 141 6.52 10.67 -5.47
CA LEU A 141 7.61 9.73 -5.67
C LEU A 141 7.38 8.38 -5.00
N ILE A 142 7.59 7.32 -5.76
CA ILE A 142 7.62 5.93 -5.30
C ILE A 142 8.89 5.26 -5.79
N ILE A 143 9.55 4.52 -4.89
CA ILE A 143 10.69 3.66 -5.21
C ILE A 143 10.18 2.22 -5.27
N LEU A 144 10.42 1.55 -6.39
CA LEU A 144 10.29 0.10 -6.53
C LEU A 144 11.66 -0.49 -6.84
N THR A 145 12.03 -1.57 -6.19
CA THR A 145 13.32 -2.22 -6.40
C THR A 145 13.18 -3.44 -7.30
N LYS A 146 14.24 -3.72 -8.07
CA LYS A 146 14.33 -4.85 -8.98
C LYS A 146 14.86 -6.12 -8.30
N ASP A 147 15.42 -5.96 -7.10
CA ASP A 147 16.02 -7.03 -6.32
C ASP A 147 15.50 -7.07 -4.87
N ARG A 148 15.41 -8.28 -4.30
CA ARG A 148 14.87 -8.50 -2.95
C ARG A 148 15.81 -8.02 -1.84
N PHE A 149 17.11 -8.16 -2.03
CA PHE A 149 18.09 -7.73 -1.03
C PHE A 149 18.14 -6.20 -0.97
N VAL A 150 18.17 -5.55 -2.15
CA VAL A 150 18.04 -4.10 -2.26
C VAL A 150 16.73 -3.60 -1.63
N ALA A 151 15.62 -4.34 -1.81
CA ALA A 151 14.36 -4.01 -1.15
C ALA A 151 14.46 -4.04 0.39
N SER A 152 15.16 -5.04 0.93
CA SER A 152 15.42 -5.15 2.37
C SER A 152 16.22 -3.94 2.89
N ASP A 153 17.31 -3.60 2.20
CA ASP A 153 18.20 -2.50 2.59
C ASP A 153 17.49 -1.16 2.56
N ILE A 154 16.78 -0.84 1.47
CA ILE A 154 16.03 0.41 1.37
C ILE A 154 14.89 0.45 2.38
N SER A 155 14.18 -0.67 2.61
CA SER A 155 13.14 -0.75 3.65
C SER A 155 13.69 -0.45 5.04
N LYS A 156 14.90 -0.93 5.34
CA LYS A 156 15.60 -0.62 6.59
C LYS A 156 15.89 0.86 6.73
N LEU A 157 16.32 1.54 5.65
CA LEU A 157 16.52 3.00 5.67
C LEU A 157 15.23 3.78 5.99
N PHE A 158 14.06 3.30 5.51
CA PHE A 158 12.76 3.88 5.87
C PHE A 158 12.42 3.64 7.35
N ILE A 159 12.66 2.44 7.87
CA ILE A 159 12.41 2.06 9.28
C ILE A 159 13.32 2.90 10.21
N ASP A 160 14.59 2.99 9.88
CA ASP A 160 15.61 3.73 10.63
C ASP A 160 15.49 5.26 10.48
N LYS A 161 14.50 5.74 9.73
CA LYS A 161 14.23 7.16 9.43
C LYS A 161 15.42 7.89 8.77
N LYS A 162 16.24 7.16 8.03
CA LYS A 162 17.37 7.71 7.24
C LYS A 162 16.92 8.33 5.92
N ILE A 163 15.66 8.11 5.52
CA ILE A 163 15.03 8.73 4.34
C ILE A 163 14.08 9.82 4.81
N TYR A 164 14.35 11.05 4.42
CA TYR A 164 13.49 12.19 4.68
C TYR A 164 12.32 12.22 3.70
N LYS A 165 11.11 12.48 4.22
CA LYS A 165 9.88 12.50 3.43
C LYS A 165 9.27 13.89 3.48
N TYR A 166 9.21 14.52 2.32
CA TYR A 166 8.61 15.83 2.13
C TYR A 166 7.40 15.73 1.24
N TYR A 167 6.36 16.48 1.58
CA TYR A 167 5.11 16.55 0.85
C TYR A 167 4.68 18.00 0.68
N LEU A 168 3.95 18.27 -0.39
CA LEU A 168 3.17 19.49 -0.51
C LEU A 168 1.72 19.20 -0.09
N ALA A 169 1.17 20.04 0.75
CA ALA A 169 -0.21 19.98 1.20
C ALA A 169 -0.90 21.29 0.88
N LEU A 170 -2.09 21.21 0.26
CA LEU A 170 -2.94 22.35 -0.05
C LEU A 170 -4.14 22.37 0.89
N THR A 171 -4.42 23.53 1.52
CA THR A 171 -5.54 23.70 2.45
C THR A 171 -6.39 24.92 2.08
N ASP A 172 -7.68 24.88 2.43
CA ASP A 172 -8.61 26.01 2.18
C ASP A 172 -8.32 27.21 3.10
N LYS A 173 -7.77 26.94 4.29
CA LYS A 173 -7.52 27.97 5.30
C LYS A 173 -6.04 28.05 5.62
N LYS A 174 -5.58 29.22 6.02
CA LYS A 174 -4.22 29.44 6.50
C LYS A 174 -4.10 29.01 7.96
N PHE A 175 -3.03 28.28 8.32
CA PHE A 175 -2.69 28.08 9.73
C PHE A 175 -2.30 29.42 10.37
N LEU A 176 -2.57 29.58 11.66
CA LEU A 176 -2.18 30.77 12.43
C LEU A 176 -0.67 31.01 12.40
N LYS A 177 0.11 29.94 12.47
CA LYS A 177 1.57 30.01 12.37
C LYS A 177 2.03 29.61 10.98
N ASN A 178 3.03 30.29 10.45
CA ASN A 178 3.65 29.94 9.17
C ASN A 178 4.47 28.64 9.23
N ASN A 179 4.92 28.22 10.41
CA ASN A 179 5.60 26.96 10.66
C ASN A 179 5.31 26.45 12.07
N ASP A 180 5.13 25.14 12.21
CA ASP A 180 4.96 24.51 13.52
C ASP A 180 5.14 22.99 13.41
N VAL A 181 5.03 22.30 14.55
CA VAL A 181 5.02 20.85 14.67
C VAL A 181 3.65 20.41 15.15
N LEU A 182 2.97 19.58 14.34
CA LEU A 182 1.73 18.96 14.77
C LEU A 182 2.01 17.61 15.44
N ILE A 183 1.47 17.44 16.64
CA ILE A 183 1.54 16.19 17.40
C ILE A 183 0.13 15.78 17.77
N HIS A 184 -0.28 14.61 17.31
CA HIS A 184 -1.59 14.01 17.58
C HIS A 184 -1.43 12.52 17.87
N THR A 185 -2.47 11.93 18.41
CA THR A 185 -2.57 10.48 18.60
C THR A 185 -3.70 9.94 17.71
N ASN A 186 -3.45 8.84 17.00
CA ASN A 186 -4.49 8.20 16.19
C ASN A 186 -5.38 7.28 17.05
N ASN A 187 -6.43 6.69 16.44
CA ASN A 187 -7.36 5.78 17.14
C ASN A 187 -6.68 4.51 17.70
N GLU A 188 -5.50 4.15 17.18
CA GLU A 188 -4.69 3.03 17.67
C GLU A 188 -3.72 3.46 18.79
N LYS A 189 -3.91 4.64 19.38
CA LYS A 189 -3.05 5.26 20.40
C LYS A 189 -1.59 5.46 19.97
N GLN A 190 -1.34 5.56 18.65
CA GLN A 190 0.01 5.78 18.12
C GLN A 190 0.27 7.28 17.92
N ILE A 191 1.44 7.73 18.34
CA ILE A 191 1.85 9.12 18.14
C ILE A 191 2.14 9.39 16.66
N MET A 192 1.54 10.46 16.15
CA MET A 192 1.76 11.06 14.85
C MET A 192 2.47 12.39 15.01
N LYS A 193 3.61 12.58 14.34
CA LYS A 193 4.40 13.81 14.42
C LYS A 193 4.84 14.24 13.02
N LEU A 194 4.53 15.47 12.66
CA LEU A 194 5.00 16.11 11.43
C LEU A 194 5.39 17.56 11.70
N ARG A 195 6.23 18.13 10.84
CA ARG A 195 6.52 19.56 10.79
C ARG A 195 5.92 20.12 9.50
N TYR A 196 5.33 21.30 9.56
CA TYR A 196 4.90 22.02 8.37
C TYR A 196 5.52 23.41 8.30
N ARG A 197 5.63 23.94 7.09
CA ARG A 197 6.04 25.31 6.79
C ARG A 197 5.18 25.83 5.65
N PHE A 198 4.59 27.01 5.83
CA PHE A 198 3.90 27.74 4.77
C PHE A 198 4.89 28.09 3.66
N ILE A 199 4.51 27.87 2.40
CA ILE A 199 5.32 28.16 1.22
C ILE A 199 4.74 29.32 0.45
N ASN A 200 3.46 29.19 0.04
CA ASN A 200 2.83 30.18 -0.82
C ASN A 200 1.30 30.07 -0.75
N THR A 201 0.64 31.08 -1.31
CA THR A 201 -0.79 31.08 -1.59
C THR A 201 -1.00 30.81 -3.08
N SER A 202 -2.03 30.06 -3.41
CA SER A 202 -2.51 29.84 -4.78
C SER A 202 -3.97 30.26 -4.87
N ASP A 203 -4.52 30.30 -6.09
CA ASP A 203 -5.93 30.63 -6.34
C ASP A 203 -6.92 29.69 -5.64
N VAL A 204 -6.45 28.49 -5.28
CA VAL A 204 -7.25 27.41 -4.67
C VAL A 204 -6.92 27.17 -3.20
N GLY A 205 -6.02 27.95 -2.59
CA GLY A 205 -5.70 27.82 -1.17
C GLY A 205 -4.24 28.04 -0.78
N TYR A 206 -3.86 27.50 0.37
CA TYR A 206 -2.57 27.71 1.01
C TYR A 206 -1.69 26.48 0.91
N ILE A 207 -0.46 26.65 0.42
CA ILE A 207 0.50 25.57 0.16
C ILE A 207 1.48 25.47 1.31
N TYR A 208 1.63 24.25 1.84
CA TYR A 208 2.56 23.92 2.90
C TYR A 208 3.56 22.85 2.49
N LEU A 209 4.82 23.03 2.83
CA LEU A 209 5.80 21.95 2.85
C LEU A 209 5.64 21.18 4.16
N VAL A 210 5.47 19.87 4.07
CA VAL A 210 5.28 18.97 5.21
C VAL A 210 6.40 17.97 5.28
N SER A 211 7.09 17.91 6.43
CA SER A 211 8.10 16.91 6.74
C SER A 211 7.54 15.89 7.73
N LEU A 212 7.50 14.61 7.34
CA LEU A 212 7.02 13.52 8.20
C LEU A 212 8.12 13.06 9.17
N LEU A 213 7.88 13.19 10.47
CA LEU A 213 8.72 12.66 11.55
C LEU A 213 8.27 11.24 11.97
N THR A 214 7.02 10.89 11.69
CA THR A 214 6.47 9.53 11.79
C THR A 214 5.79 9.16 10.48
N GLY A 215 5.42 7.88 10.27
CA GLY A 215 4.82 7.39 9.02
C GLY A 215 3.56 6.56 9.26
N ARG A 216 2.51 7.16 9.85
CA ARG A 216 1.25 6.48 10.10
C ARG A 216 0.30 6.57 8.90
N LYS A 217 -0.65 5.65 8.84
CA LYS A 217 -1.64 5.61 7.75
C LYS A 217 -2.44 6.93 7.67
N HIS A 218 -2.52 7.53 6.48
CA HIS A 218 -3.19 8.80 6.22
C HIS A 218 -2.72 9.96 7.11
N GLN A 219 -1.48 9.96 7.59
CA GLN A 219 -1.03 10.81 8.68
C GLN A 219 -1.23 12.30 8.41
N ILE A 220 -0.73 12.84 7.28
CA ILE A 220 -0.86 14.26 6.94
C ILE A 220 -2.32 14.67 6.87
N ARG A 221 -3.13 13.89 6.16
CA ARG A 221 -4.57 14.11 5.96
C ARG A 221 -5.30 14.18 7.31
N LEU A 222 -5.05 13.22 8.19
CA LEU A 222 -5.67 13.16 9.52
C LEU A 222 -5.21 14.30 10.42
N GLN A 223 -3.90 14.58 10.50
CA GLN A 223 -3.38 15.66 11.37
C GLN A 223 -3.84 17.04 10.94
N PHE A 224 -3.90 17.31 9.63
CA PHE A 224 -4.42 18.57 9.10
C PHE A 224 -5.92 18.73 9.40
N SER A 225 -6.71 17.66 9.26
CA SER A 225 -8.13 17.65 9.64
C SER A 225 -8.33 17.89 11.13
N LEU A 226 -7.58 17.20 12.00
CA LEU A 226 -7.63 17.39 13.46
C LEU A 226 -7.23 18.81 13.87
N SER A 227 -6.38 19.47 13.08
CA SER A 227 -6.00 20.87 13.27
C SER A 227 -7.00 21.86 12.66
N LYS A 228 -8.22 21.41 12.29
CA LYS A 228 -9.29 22.23 11.66
C LYS A 228 -8.86 22.89 10.36
N ASN A 229 -7.87 22.35 9.69
CA ASN A 229 -7.35 22.83 8.42
C ASN A 229 -7.13 21.66 7.43
N PRO A 230 -8.22 20.99 7.00
CA PRO A 230 -8.12 19.79 6.17
C PRO A 230 -7.54 20.09 4.80
N ILE A 231 -7.01 19.04 4.16
CA ILE A 231 -6.51 19.08 2.78
C ILE A 231 -7.67 19.33 1.81
N VAL A 232 -7.47 20.22 0.85
CA VAL A 232 -8.43 20.51 -0.22
C VAL A 232 -8.81 19.21 -0.96
N ASN A 233 -10.11 19.04 -1.22
CA ASN A 233 -10.68 17.87 -1.91
C ASN A 233 -10.43 16.51 -1.23
N ASP A 234 -10.07 16.49 0.05
CA ASP A 234 -9.98 15.24 0.80
C ASP A 234 -11.36 14.74 1.24
N ILE A 235 -12.00 13.91 0.42
CA ILE A 235 -13.36 13.40 0.65
C ILE A 235 -13.50 12.69 2.01
N LYS A 236 -12.43 12.10 2.53
CA LYS A 236 -12.47 11.32 3.77
C LYS A 236 -12.33 12.17 5.02
N PHE A 237 -11.46 13.17 5.01
CA PHE A 237 -11.07 13.93 6.19
C PHE A 237 -11.43 15.42 6.09
N ASN A 238 -11.89 15.90 4.93
CA ASN A 238 -12.45 17.23 4.73
C ASN A 238 -13.97 17.11 4.66
N LYS A 239 -14.61 16.66 5.74
CA LYS A 239 -16.07 16.82 5.87
C LYS A 239 -16.32 18.31 6.16
N LYS A 240 -16.81 19.05 5.17
CA LYS A 240 -17.47 20.34 5.43
C LYS A 240 -18.55 20.00 6.47
N GLU A 241 -18.52 20.67 7.62
CA GLU A 241 -19.65 20.65 8.54
C GLU A 241 -20.87 21.02 7.71
N SER A 242 -21.80 20.10 7.54
CA SER A 242 -23.11 20.40 7.02
C SER A 242 -23.73 21.32 8.08
N ASN A 243 -23.70 22.63 7.81
CA ASN A 243 -24.46 23.59 8.58
C ASN A 243 -25.91 23.10 8.55
N GLY A 244 -26.39 22.56 9.68
CA GLY A 244 -27.80 22.35 9.95
C GLY A 244 -28.49 23.67 10.19
#